data_e2ee4cea113da7e3690919d9bfdebab8
#
_entry.id   e2ee4cea113da7e3690919d9bfdebab8
#
_cell.length_a   1.000
_cell.length_b   1.000
_cell.length_c   1.000
_cell.angle_alpha   90.00
_cell.angle_beta   90.00
_cell.angle_gamma   90.00
#
_symmetry.space_group_name_H-M   'P 1'
#
loop_
_entity.id
_entity.type
_entity.pdbx_description
1 polymer ?
#
loop_
_entity_poly.entity_id
_entity_poly.type
_entity_poly.pdbx_seq_one_letter_code
_entity_poly.pdbx_strand_id
1 'polypeptide(L)'
;MTKLLSFGVAAALSALIGSATWMAQLGPVHARPISLAQAEPPVSSSRTVKLTEQDRHTIREIIFRDTKFEKAPDNIKVAIGETVPQGVHQQPVPADVTRKVPQIKNNTFFVKGDEIVIVEPKDNTVADIVK
;
A
#
# COMPACT_ATOMS: atom_id res chain seq x y z
N MET A 1 39.81 -27.23 21.02
CA MET A 1 39.93 -28.68 21.05
C MET A 1 39.23 -29.24 19.83
N THR A 2 40.05 -29.64 18.94
CA THR A 2 40.01 -30.53 17.77
C THR A 2 38.98 -31.67 17.84
N LYS A 3 38.23 -31.91 16.76
CA LYS A 3 38.20 -33.24 16.10
C LYS A 3 37.51 -33.20 14.75
N LEU A 4 38.29 -33.31 13.74
CA LEU A 4 38.02 -33.83 12.39
C LEU A 4 37.74 -35.32 12.43
N LEU A 5 36.92 -35.83 11.53
CA LEU A 5 36.94 -37.17 10.94
C LEU A 5 35.86 -37.16 9.84
N SER A 6 36.09 -37.07 8.54
CA SER A 6 36.82 -37.93 7.60
C SER A 6 36.12 -39.26 7.34
N PHE A 7 36.01 -39.49 6.02
CA PHE A 7 35.82 -40.73 5.26
C PHE A 7 34.43 -41.24 4.91
N GLY A 8 34.25 -41.41 3.61
CA GLY A 8 33.51 -42.46 2.98
C GLY A 8 33.23 -42.27 1.51
N VAL A 9 34.26 -42.60 0.69
CA VAL A 9 34.13 -42.78 -0.76
C VAL A 9 33.50 -44.16 -1.02
N ALA A 10 32.47 -44.22 -1.89
CA ALA A 10 32.14 -45.48 -2.56
C ALA A 10 31.57 -45.16 -3.95
N ALA A 11 32.37 -45.42 -4.93
CA ALA A 11 32.00 -45.52 -6.34
C ALA A 11 31.24 -46.82 -6.59
N ALA A 12 30.17 -46.75 -7.38
CA ALA A 12 29.64 -47.90 -8.09
C ALA A 12 29.13 -47.49 -9.46
N LEU A 13 29.90 -47.82 -10.46
CA LEU A 13 29.48 -47.89 -11.85
C LEU A 13 28.40 -49.00 -12.03
N SER A 14 27.34 -48.70 -12.73
CA SER A 14 26.57 -49.71 -13.46
C SER A 14 25.94 -49.06 -14.68
N ALA A 15 26.54 -49.34 -15.80
CA ALA A 15 26.00 -49.08 -17.13
C ALA A 15 24.89 -50.10 -17.42
N LEU A 16 23.73 -49.63 -17.83
CA LEU A 16 22.75 -50.39 -18.57
C LEU A 16 22.13 -49.53 -19.66
N ILE A 17 22.51 -49.95 -20.87
CA ILE A 17 22.00 -49.52 -22.15
C ILE A 17 20.54 -49.98 -22.25
N GLY A 18 19.61 -49.05 -22.25
CA GLY A 18 18.22 -49.27 -22.53
C GLY A 18 17.78 -48.37 -23.69
N SER A 19 17.77 -48.93 -24.88
CA SER A 19 17.16 -48.33 -26.06
C SER A 19 15.67 -48.19 -25.87
N ALA A 20 15.18 -46.99 -25.58
CA ALA A 20 13.76 -46.68 -25.61
C ALA A 20 13.50 -45.69 -26.74
N THR A 21 12.89 -46.21 -27.77
CA THR A 21 12.28 -45.52 -28.89
C THR A 21 11.34 -44.43 -28.40
N TRP A 22 11.75 -43.21 -28.52
CA TRP A 22 10.88 -42.07 -28.27
C TRP A 22 9.98 -41.84 -29.48
N MET A 23 8.79 -42.41 -29.43
CA MET A 23 7.72 -41.94 -30.30
C MET A 23 7.39 -40.51 -29.91
N ALA A 24 7.68 -39.60 -30.78
CA ALA A 24 7.24 -38.24 -30.73
C ALA A 24 5.71 -38.23 -30.80
N GLN A 25 5.07 -38.14 -29.65
CA GLN A 25 3.68 -37.73 -29.60
C GLN A 25 3.64 -36.20 -29.77
N LEU A 26 3.38 -35.78 -30.99
CA LEU A 26 2.92 -34.44 -31.27
C LEU A 26 1.52 -34.29 -30.64
N GLY A 27 1.52 -34.01 -29.34
CA GLY A 27 0.30 -33.51 -28.69
C GLY A 27 -0.05 -32.13 -29.26
N PRO A 28 -1.34 -31.82 -29.42
CA PRO A 28 -1.73 -30.51 -29.90
C PRO A 28 -1.18 -29.47 -28.93
N VAL A 29 -0.33 -28.60 -29.48
CA VAL A 29 0.11 -27.40 -28.80
C VAL A 29 -1.15 -26.58 -28.57
N HIS A 30 -1.73 -26.74 -27.41
CA HIS A 30 -2.68 -25.76 -26.92
C HIS A 30 -1.87 -24.46 -26.75
N ALA A 31 -1.89 -23.65 -27.78
CA ALA A 31 -1.52 -22.27 -27.65
C ALA A 31 -2.45 -21.70 -26.58
N ARG A 32 -1.98 -21.68 -25.36
CA ARG A 32 -2.60 -20.83 -24.33
C ARG A 32 -2.59 -19.44 -24.92
N PRO A 33 -3.75 -18.77 -25.04
CA PRO A 33 -3.70 -17.36 -25.34
C PRO A 33 -2.83 -16.76 -24.25
N ILE A 34 -1.73 -16.16 -24.67
CA ILE A 34 -0.98 -15.25 -23.83
C ILE A 34 -2.01 -14.18 -23.54
N SER A 35 -2.72 -14.36 -22.44
CA SER A 35 -3.44 -13.26 -21.85
C SER A 35 -2.35 -12.20 -21.68
N LEU A 36 -2.34 -11.24 -22.57
CA LEU A 36 -1.68 -9.98 -22.33
C LEU A 36 -2.21 -9.61 -20.96
N ALA A 37 -1.40 -9.88 -19.92
CA ALA A 37 -1.62 -9.30 -18.65
C ALA A 37 -1.70 -7.82 -18.97
N GLN A 38 -2.93 -7.31 -19.03
CA GLN A 38 -3.18 -5.90 -18.89
C GLN A 38 -2.32 -5.54 -17.68
N ALA A 39 -1.25 -4.79 -17.96
CA ALA A 39 -0.58 -4.10 -16.90
C ALA A 39 -1.68 -3.24 -16.29
N GLU A 40 -2.31 -3.78 -15.25
CA GLU A 40 -3.13 -2.97 -14.38
C GLU A 40 -2.24 -1.77 -14.05
N PRO A 41 -2.70 -0.56 -14.35
CA PRO A 41 -1.96 0.62 -13.91
C PRO A 41 -1.70 0.36 -12.42
N PRO A 42 -0.49 0.67 -11.92
CA PRO A 42 -0.22 0.47 -10.53
C PRO A 42 -1.38 1.11 -9.79
N VAL A 43 -2.25 0.28 -9.26
CA VAL A 43 -3.25 0.74 -8.32
C VAL A 43 -2.40 1.31 -7.22
N SER A 44 -2.20 2.63 -7.29
CA SER A 44 -1.68 3.37 -6.16
C SER A 44 -2.54 2.87 -5.03
N SER A 45 -1.95 2.04 -4.20
CA SER A 45 -2.64 1.53 -3.02
C SER A 45 -2.82 2.76 -2.14
N SER A 46 -3.81 3.53 -2.49
CA SER A 46 -4.32 4.62 -1.69
C SER A 46 -4.65 3.95 -0.37
N ARG A 47 -3.75 4.10 0.59
CA ARG A 47 -3.99 3.59 1.93
C ARG A 47 -5.09 4.43 2.52
N THR A 48 -6.30 4.12 2.10
CA THR A 48 -7.50 4.69 2.68
C THR A 48 -7.49 4.29 4.14
N VAL A 49 -7.27 5.24 5.01
CA VAL A 49 -7.32 5.01 6.46
C VAL A 49 -8.79 4.79 6.80
N LYS A 50 -9.13 3.59 7.27
CA LYS A 50 -10.49 3.30 7.72
C LYS A 50 -10.69 3.89 9.12
N LEU A 51 -11.21 5.09 9.19
CA LEU A 51 -11.59 5.73 10.44
C LEU A 51 -12.99 5.28 10.86
N THR A 52 -13.16 4.97 12.14
CA THR A 52 -14.48 4.74 12.72
C THR A 52 -15.23 6.05 12.91
N GLU A 53 -16.55 6.02 13.07
CA GLU A 53 -17.32 7.24 13.35
C GLU A 53 -16.86 7.92 14.64
N GLN A 54 -16.46 7.14 15.63
CA GLN A 54 -15.89 7.66 16.87
C GLN A 54 -14.55 8.39 16.62
N ASP A 55 -13.69 7.85 15.76
CA ASP A 55 -12.43 8.49 15.39
C ASP A 55 -12.69 9.80 14.65
N ARG A 56 -13.64 9.82 13.72
CA ARG A 56 -14.04 11.02 12.97
C ARG A 56 -14.53 12.13 13.90
N HIS A 57 -15.40 11.78 14.84
CA HIS A 57 -15.92 12.72 15.84
C HIS A 57 -14.77 13.27 16.70
N THR A 58 -13.88 12.42 17.16
CA THR A 58 -12.71 12.80 17.97
C THR A 58 -11.77 13.75 17.22
N ILE A 59 -11.46 13.44 15.96
CA ILE A 59 -10.62 14.27 15.09
C ILE A 59 -11.25 15.65 14.92
N ARG A 60 -12.54 15.69 14.60
CA ARG A 60 -13.28 16.92 14.39
C ARG A 60 -13.29 17.80 15.64
N GLU A 61 -13.63 17.23 16.78
CA GLU A 61 -13.68 17.95 18.05
C GLU A 61 -12.33 18.59 18.40
N ILE A 62 -11.24 17.83 18.32
CA ILE A 62 -9.92 18.34 18.70
C ILE A 62 -9.43 19.39 17.71
N ILE A 63 -9.57 19.15 16.41
CA ILE A 63 -9.05 20.07 15.39
C ILE A 63 -9.80 21.40 15.44
N PHE A 64 -11.12 21.39 15.52
CA PHE A 64 -11.89 22.64 15.53
C PHE A 64 -11.80 23.40 16.86
N ARG A 65 -11.54 22.69 17.97
CA ARG A 65 -11.47 23.31 19.30
C ARG A 65 -10.08 23.83 19.65
N ASP A 66 -9.06 23.02 19.41
CA ASP A 66 -7.75 23.25 20.01
C ASP A 66 -6.65 23.56 18.97
N THR A 67 -6.93 23.46 17.69
CA THR A 67 -5.92 23.61 16.65
C THR A 67 -6.11 24.89 15.85
N LYS A 68 -5.03 25.66 15.72
CA LYS A 68 -4.98 26.76 14.75
C LYS A 68 -4.71 26.17 13.38
N PHE A 69 -5.62 26.34 12.46
CA PHE A 69 -5.48 25.86 11.10
C PHE A 69 -5.79 26.94 10.08
N GLU A 70 -5.16 26.86 8.96
CA GLU A 70 -5.48 27.67 7.79
C GLU A 70 -6.51 26.94 6.94
N LYS A 71 -7.58 27.62 6.57
CA LYS A 71 -8.60 27.05 5.69
C LYS A 71 -8.12 27.04 4.24
N ALA A 72 -8.25 25.89 3.60
CA ALA A 72 -8.02 25.80 2.18
C ALA A 72 -9.13 26.52 1.40
N PRO A 73 -8.86 27.01 0.18
CA PRO A 73 -9.87 27.60 -0.68
C PRO A 73 -11.02 26.64 -0.99
N ASP A 74 -12.25 27.13 -0.95
CA ASP A 74 -13.45 26.29 -1.16
C ASP A 74 -13.59 25.76 -2.61
N ASN A 75 -12.91 26.37 -3.56
CA ASN A 75 -12.93 25.99 -4.98
C ASN A 75 -12.14 24.72 -5.28
N ILE A 76 -11.43 24.15 -4.33
CA ILE A 76 -10.65 22.93 -4.49
C ILE A 76 -11.57 21.71 -4.46
N LYS A 77 -11.51 20.89 -5.50
CA LYS A 77 -12.16 19.58 -5.50
C LYS A 77 -11.22 18.57 -4.85
N VAL A 78 -11.73 17.86 -3.87
CA VAL A 78 -11.00 16.79 -3.19
C VAL A 78 -11.91 15.57 -3.06
N ALA A 79 -11.40 14.42 -3.41
CA ALA A 79 -12.07 13.14 -3.18
C ALA A 79 -11.08 12.13 -2.61
N ILE A 80 -11.60 11.14 -1.90
CA ILE A 80 -10.77 10.08 -1.31
C ILE A 80 -10.02 9.35 -2.42
N GLY A 81 -8.70 9.23 -2.25
CA GLY A 81 -7.81 8.61 -3.23
C GLY A 81 -7.29 9.55 -4.32
N GLU A 82 -7.74 10.80 -4.37
CA GLU A 82 -7.21 11.79 -5.29
C GLU A 82 -5.97 12.49 -4.72
N THR A 83 -5.12 12.97 -5.62
CA THR A 83 -3.95 13.78 -5.25
C THR A 83 -4.39 15.19 -4.86
N VAL A 84 -3.86 15.69 -3.76
CA VAL A 84 -4.12 17.06 -3.31
C VAL A 84 -3.48 18.06 -4.28
N PRO A 85 -4.23 19.08 -4.75
CA PRO A 85 -3.69 20.10 -5.62
C PRO A 85 -2.53 20.88 -4.97
N GLN A 86 -1.60 21.35 -5.79
CA GLN A 86 -0.52 22.19 -5.30
C GLN A 86 -1.06 23.53 -4.78
N GLY A 87 -0.42 24.04 -3.72
CA GLY A 87 -0.83 25.31 -3.11
C GLY A 87 -1.78 25.16 -1.92
N VAL A 88 -2.14 23.95 -1.54
CA VAL A 88 -2.88 23.68 -0.30
C VAL A 88 -1.89 23.55 0.86
N HIS A 89 -2.05 24.39 1.87
CA HIS A 89 -1.25 24.29 3.09
C HIS A 89 -1.71 23.09 3.93
N GLN A 90 -0.85 22.07 3.99
CA GLN A 90 -1.07 20.88 4.80
C GLN A 90 -0.32 21.02 6.12
N GLN A 91 -0.95 20.63 7.20
CA GLN A 91 -0.37 20.66 8.53
C GLN A 91 -0.25 19.24 9.09
N PRO A 92 0.76 18.96 9.92
CA PRO A 92 0.86 17.68 10.59
C PRO A 92 -0.30 17.50 11.56
N VAL A 93 -0.79 16.26 11.69
CA VAL A 93 -1.87 15.95 12.63
C VAL A 93 -1.41 16.22 14.06
N PRO A 94 -2.19 16.96 14.87
CA PRO A 94 -1.83 17.28 16.24
C PRO A 94 -1.58 16.05 17.11
N ALA A 95 -0.68 16.17 18.09
CA ALA A 95 -0.35 15.09 19.00
C ALA A 95 -1.56 14.58 19.80
N ASP A 96 -2.49 15.44 20.13
CA ASP A 96 -3.71 15.06 20.86
C ASP A 96 -4.64 14.18 20.03
N VAL A 97 -4.72 14.43 18.74
CA VAL A 97 -5.42 13.56 17.79
C VAL A 97 -4.69 12.23 17.64
N THR A 98 -3.37 12.25 17.43
CA THR A 98 -2.60 11.03 17.21
C THR A 98 -2.53 10.11 18.43
N ARG A 99 -2.70 10.63 19.63
CA ARG A 99 -2.83 9.82 20.85
C ARG A 99 -4.13 9.02 20.88
N LYS A 100 -5.22 9.60 20.38
CA LYS A 100 -6.53 8.96 20.35
C LYS A 100 -6.74 8.12 19.09
N VAL A 101 -6.19 8.58 17.97
CA VAL A 101 -6.31 7.94 16.65
C VAL A 101 -4.91 7.70 16.07
N PRO A 102 -4.20 6.66 16.54
CA PRO A 102 -2.82 6.41 16.14
C PRO A 102 -2.67 6.04 14.65
N GLN A 103 -3.76 5.69 13.99
CA GLN A 103 -3.79 5.32 12.57
C GLN A 103 -3.33 6.45 11.64
N ILE A 104 -3.54 7.72 12.05
CA ILE A 104 -3.20 8.90 11.25
C ILE A 104 -1.95 9.64 11.75
N LYS A 105 -1.14 8.99 12.58
CA LYS A 105 0.06 9.60 13.19
C LYS A 105 1.04 10.22 12.18
N ASN A 106 1.17 9.61 11.01
CA ASN A 106 2.11 10.03 9.98
C ASN A 106 1.43 10.83 8.86
N ASN A 107 0.16 11.12 9.00
CA ASN A 107 -0.60 11.85 8.01
C ASN A 107 -0.54 13.35 8.26
N THR A 108 -0.84 14.11 7.23
CA THR A 108 -1.10 15.54 7.30
C THR A 108 -2.60 15.80 7.14
N PHE A 109 -3.02 17.00 7.45
CA PHE A 109 -4.40 17.39 7.24
C PHE A 109 -4.49 18.83 6.74
N PHE A 110 -5.60 19.16 6.14
CA PHE A 110 -6.04 20.53 5.91
C PHE A 110 -7.55 20.64 6.08
N VAL A 111 -8.03 21.83 6.29
CA VAL A 111 -9.47 22.08 6.49
C VAL A 111 -10.02 22.83 5.28
N LYS A 112 -11.11 22.31 4.72
CA LYS A 112 -11.85 22.92 3.63
C LYS A 112 -13.30 23.15 4.07
N GLY A 113 -13.70 24.39 4.24
CA GLY A 113 -15.02 24.68 4.82
C GLY A 113 -15.16 24.07 6.21
N ASP A 114 -16.02 23.09 6.36
CA ASP A 114 -16.25 22.31 7.58
C ASP A 114 -15.75 20.86 7.49
N GLU A 115 -15.02 20.53 6.42
CA GLU A 115 -14.48 19.21 6.19
C GLU A 115 -12.98 19.18 6.53
N ILE A 116 -12.56 18.14 7.25
CA ILE A 116 -11.16 17.88 7.55
C ILE A 116 -10.68 16.81 6.57
N VAL A 117 -9.72 17.15 5.73
CA VAL A 117 -9.14 16.25 4.75
C VAL A 117 -7.85 15.68 5.30
N ILE A 118 -7.80 14.36 5.47
CA ILE A 118 -6.61 13.63 5.90
C ILE A 118 -5.83 13.23 4.66
N VAL A 119 -4.53 13.51 4.64
CA VAL A 119 -3.65 13.31 3.48
C VAL A 119 -2.51 12.37 3.85
N GLU A 120 -2.20 11.43 2.97
CA GLU A 120 -0.98 10.63 3.05
C GLU A 120 0.18 11.43 2.45
N PRO A 121 1.18 11.82 3.25
CA PRO A 121 2.23 12.73 2.78
C PRO A 121 3.19 12.11 1.75
N LYS A 122 3.27 10.78 1.68
CA LYS A 122 4.17 10.10 0.73
C LYS A 122 3.73 10.28 -0.72
N ASP A 123 2.45 10.10 -0.95
CA ASP A 123 1.84 10.13 -2.29
C ASP A 123 1.03 11.42 -2.51
N ASN A 124 0.97 12.27 -1.50
CA ASN A 124 0.15 13.49 -1.48
C ASN A 124 -1.32 13.21 -1.86
N THR A 125 -1.84 12.06 -1.43
CA THR A 125 -3.19 11.58 -1.74
C THR A 125 -4.12 11.72 -0.55
N VAL A 126 -5.39 11.99 -0.83
CA VAL A 126 -6.44 12.06 0.19
C VAL A 126 -6.72 10.66 0.74
N ALA A 127 -6.40 10.45 2.02
CA ALA A 127 -6.63 9.18 2.71
C ALA A 127 -8.06 9.04 3.24
N ASP A 128 -8.63 10.11 3.78
CA ASP A 128 -10.03 10.16 4.25
C ASP A 128 -10.53 11.61 4.34
N ILE A 129 -11.85 11.77 4.38
CA ILE A 129 -12.52 13.08 4.57
C ILE A 129 -13.47 12.96 5.75
N VAL A 130 -13.24 13.77 6.77
CA VAL A 130 -14.06 13.84 7.99
C VAL A 130 -15.02 15.01 7.88
N LYS A 131 -16.31 14.73 7.88
CA LYS A 131 -17.42 15.71 7.80
C LYS A 131 -18.04 15.97 9.15
#